data_8a2874fcb890b088d32867a152e7e788
#
_entry.id   8a2874fcb890b088d32867a152e7e788
#
_cell.length_a   1.000
_cell.length_b   1.000
_cell.length_c   1.000
_cell.angle_alpha   90.00
_cell.angle_beta   90.00
_cell.angle_gamma   90.00
#
_symmetry.space_group_name_H-M   'P 1'
#
loop_
_entity.id
_entity.type
_entity.pdbx_description
1 polymer ?
#
loop_
_entity_poly.entity_id
_entity_poly.type
_entity_poly.pdbx_seq_one_letter_code
_entity_poly.pdbx_strand_id
1 'polypeptide(L)'
;MGRTLGAVICVFVGLIVCLSFHVYTVLHRAMPPGLAEAEKIRWFDELGRLARRGSGLMHDVGINIGIQPMKIFINTAFSILFNPLPWQRVVYRNIRVNQDVYDGVTVSTYTPVKNSSPPNCQGYPTIVYFHGGGWTWLSVGVYDGPLKNLANKTKFKVVAVEYRTAPQDPFPAAYDDCLAVTKYIVQHSKELNVCKDLIVVAGDGAGGNLAAAVAIELSSFVRLQILINPALQMLNFATPSYQDFSDMEMLPGITSPEKEITNWMRYGNINLSFKHLLQGNRHVSLESYAAFSDFLNSSKRLPSPLKVSNKSTIHNSESNDTVSPFIDNLILDSRFNPMFTQDVSFVADTYIITSQFDVLRDEALMFGHRLLENGVKVELHHYYHGFHGFFLFAGGGWIELKESQKAMEQLVNYLNKEILRLKTN
;
A
#
# COMPACT_ATOMS: atom_id res chain seq x y z
N MET A 1 56.02 10.06 -11.17
CA MET A 1 55.15 10.38 -10.01
C MET A 1 54.25 11.62 -10.23
N GLY A 2 54.73 12.75 -10.77
CA GLY A 2 53.87 13.95 -10.91
C GLY A 2 52.68 13.82 -11.87
N ARG A 3 52.81 13.11 -13.01
CA ARG A 3 51.71 12.93 -13.98
C ARG A 3 50.60 12.01 -13.47
N THR A 4 50.91 10.97 -12.70
CA THR A 4 49.91 10.07 -12.08
C THR A 4 49.16 10.77 -10.95
N LEU A 5 49.82 11.59 -10.14
CA LEU A 5 49.16 12.38 -9.09
C LEU A 5 48.23 13.44 -9.69
N GLY A 6 48.68 14.12 -10.77
CA GLY A 6 47.79 15.08 -11.48
C GLY A 6 46.55 14.44 -12.06
N ALA A 7 46.67 13.24 -12.67
CA ALA A 7 45.52 12.51 -13.18
C ALA A 7 44.51 12.09 -12.05
N VAL A 8 45.03 11.61 -10.92
CA VAL A 8 44.21 11.25 -9.76
C VAL A 8 43.47 12.47 -9.19
N ILE A 9 44.14 13.62 -9.09
CA ILE A 9 43.50 14.87 -8.64
C ILE A 9 42.40 15.31 -9.62
N CYS A 10 42.66 15.26 -10.94
CA CYS A 10 41.63 15.61 -11.93
C CYS A 10 40.42 14.72 -11.87
N VAL A 11 40.59 13.40 -11.68
CA VAL A 11 39.47 12.44 -11.51
C VAL A 11 38.68 12.76 -10.23
N PHE A 12 39.38 13.04 -9.14
CA PHE A 12 38.76 13.37 -7.85
C PHE A 12 37.96 14.67 -7.91
N VAL A 13 38.53 15.72 -8.51
CA VAL A 13 37.86 16.99 -8.74
C VAL A 13 36.66 16.81 -9.67
N GLY A 14 36.78 16.03 -10.74
CA GLY A 14 35.68 15.70 -11.63
C GLY A 14 34.53 14.98 -10.91
N LEU A 15 34.82 14.01 -10.04
CA LEU A 15 33.85 13.34 -9.22
C LEU A 15 33.13 14.30 -8.24
N ILE A 16 33.85 15.20 -7.60
CA ILE A 16 33.26 16.23 -6.72
C ILE A 16 32.33 17.14 -7.51
N VAL A 17 32.73 17.62 -8.68
CA VAL A 17 31.92 18.47 -9.53
C VAL A 17 30.65 17.75 -9.98
N CYS A 18 30.76 16.48 -10.44
CA CYS A 18 29.62 15.67 -10.83
C CYS A 18 28.67 15.44 -9.64
N LEU A 19 29.18 15.13 -8.47
CA LEU A 19 28.40 14.94 -7.27
C LEU A 19 27.69 16.23 -6.84
N SER A 20 28.41 17.36 -6.86
CA SER A 20 27.86 18.66 -6.51
C SER A 20 26.76 19.07 -7.50
N PHE A 21 26.95 18.85 -8.80
CA PHE A 21 25.94 19.09 -9.82
C PHE A 21 24.72 18.17 -9.62
N HIS A 22 24.95 16.89 -9.31
CA HIS A 22 23.86 15.96 -9.00
C HIS A 22 23.06 16.42 -7.77
N VAL A 23 23.72 16.76 -6.67
CA VAL A 23 23.09 17.32 -5.47
C VAL A 23 22.30 18.56 -5.79
N TYR A 24 22.90 19.48 -6.58
CA TYR A 24 22.19 20.68 -7.03
C TYR A 24 20.93 20.36 -7.81
N THR A 25 20.97 19.42 -8.77
CA THR A 25 19.80 19.02 -9.55
C THR A 25 18.72 18.39 -8.68
N VAL A 26 19.08 17.59 -7.68
CA VAL A 26 18.13 17.00 -6.72
C VAL A 26 17.48 18.10 -5.89
N LEU A 27 18.25 19.03 -5.32
CA LEU A 27 17.72 20.11 -4.47
C LEU A 27 16.80 21.08 -5.22
N HIS A 28 17.03 21.30 -6.51
CA HIS A 28 16.24 22.23 -7.33
C HIS A 28 15.16 21.54 -8.17
N ARG A 29 14.98 20.21 -8.00
CA ARG A 29 13.89 19.51 -8.69
C ARG A 29 12.55 20.02 -8.19
N ALA A 30 11.67 20.38 -9.14
CA ALA A 30 10.30 20.73 -8.82
C ALA A 30 9.59 19.56 -8.13
N MET A 31 8.86 19.86 -7.07
CA MET A 31 8.00 18.92 -6.37
C MET A 31 6.54 19.38 -6.50
N PRO A 32 5.55 18.49 -6.38
CA PRO A 32 4.15 18.90 -6.45
C PRO A 32 3.86 20.02 -5.47
N PRO A 33 3.21 21.11 -5.91
CA PRO A 33 2.80 22.17 -5.01
C PRO A 33 1.81 21.58 -3.97
N GLY A 34 2.07 21.88 -2.70
CA GLY A 34 1.24 21.34 -1.60
C GLY A 34 1.71 20.03 -1.00
N LEU A 35 2.73 19.36 -1.54
CA LEU A 35 3.32 18.18 -0.93
C LEU A 35 4.00 18.55 0.40
N ALA A 36 3.60 17.89 1.50
CA ALA A 36 4.21 18.14 2.81
C ALA A 36 5.68 17.68 2.81
N GLU A 37 6.54 18.48 3.45
CA GLU A 37 7.96 18.15 3.68
C GLU A 37 8.70 17.69 2.40
N ALA A 38 8.39 18.37 1.29
CA ALA A 38 8.89 18.04 -0.06
C ALA A 38 10.41 17.83 -0.12
N GLU A 39 11.18 18.51 0.75
CA GLU A 39 12.64 18.37 0.82
C GLU A 39 13.07 16.95 1.23
N LYS A 40 12.42 16.37 2.23
CA LYS A 40 12.70 14.99 2.68
C LYS A 40 12.29 13.98 1.59
N ILE A 41 11.12 14.20 0.99
CA ILE A 41 10.57 13.31 -0.04
C ILE A 41 11.41 13.35 -1.31
N ARG A 42 12.01 14.48 -1.66
CA ARG A 42 12.89 14.65 -2.81
C ARG A 42 14.09 13.69 -2.78
N TRP A 43 14.73 13.54 -1.62
CA TRP A 43 15.82 12.58 -1.45
C TRP A 43 15.34 11.14 -1.54
N PHE A 44 14.17 10.84 -1.00
CA PHE A 44 13.56 9.51 -1.09
C PHE A 44 13.20 9.13 -2.54
N ASP A 45 12.62 10.08 -3.29
CA ASP A 45 12.32 9.91 -4.72
C ASP A 45 13.62 9.69 -5.52
N GLU A 46 14.70 10.40 -5.18
CA GLU A 46 15.98 10.21 -5.86
C GLU A 46 16.59 8.83 -5.64
N LEU A 47 16.47 8.28 -4.44
CA LEU A 47 16.89 6.88 -4.20
C LEU A 47 16.15 5.90 -5.10
N GLY A 48 14.84 6.08 -5.28
CA GLY A 48 14.05 5.27 -6.21
C GLY A 48 14.47 5.43 -7.67
N ARG A 49 14.83 6.65 -8.08
CA ARG A 49 15.35 6.94 -9.44
C ARG A 49 16.71 6.31 -9.68
N LEU A 50 17.61 6.42 -8.71
CA LEU A 50 18.95 5.81 -8.78
C LEU A 50 18.86 4.28 -8.86
N ALA A 51 17.99 3.65 -8.09
CA ALA A 51 17.77 2.21 -8.15
C ALA A 51 17.30 1.76 -9.55
N ARG A 52 16.37 2.50 -10.16
CA ARG A 52 15.91 2.20 -11.52
C ARG A 52 16.99 2.40 -12.58
N ARG A 53 17.74 3.53 -12.52
CA ARG A 53 18.85 3.79 -13.45
C ARG A 53 19.91 2.71 -13.35
N GLY A 54 20.27 2.31 -12.13
CA GLY A 54 21.20 1.21 -11.89
C GLY A 54 20.74 -0.10 -12.50
N SER A 55 19.45 -0.44 -12.34
CA SER A 55 18.85 -1.63 -12.95
C SER A 55 18.84 -1.56 -14.48
N GLY A 56 18.53 -0.40 -15.08
CA GLY A 56 18.57 -0.19 -16.51
C GLY A 56 19.98 -0.37 -17.08
N LEU A 57 20.98 0.27 -16.50
CA LEU A 57 22.37 0.15 -16.91
C LEU A 57 22.88 -1.30 -16.86
N MET A 58 22.49 -2.06 -15.82
CA MET A 58 22.85 -3.48 -15.73
C MET A 58 22.19 -4.31 -16.83
N HIS A 59 20.93 -4.04 -17.12
CA HIS A 59 20.23 -4.67 -18.24
C HIS A 59 20.92 -4.36 -19.59
N ASP A 60 21.33 -3.11 -19.82
CA ASP A 60 21.98 -2.66 -21.05
C ASP A 60 23.34 -3.32 -21.29
N VAL A 61 24.05 -3.69 -20.21
CA VAL A 61 25.29 -4.48 -20.29
C VAL A 61 25.05 -6.00 -20.23
N GLY A 62 23.81 -6.44 -20.40
CA GLY A 62 23.43 -7.85 -20.49
C GLY A 62 23.30 -8.56 -19.13
N ILE A 63 23.37 -7.81 -18.02
CA ILE A 63 23.18 -8.36 -16.67
C ILE A 63 21.70 -8.24 -16.28
N ASN A 64 20.95 -9.32 -16.42
CA ASN A 64 19.58 -9.38 -15.92
C ASN A 64 19.57 -9.76 -14.45
N ILE A 65 19.48 -8.75 -13.57
CA ILE A 65 19.48 -8.95 -12.12
C ILE A 65 18.20 -9.69 -11.66
N GLY A 66 17.14 -9.66 -12.44
CA GLY A 66 15.85 -10.21 -12.04
C GLY A 66 15.17 -9.44 -10.91
N ILE A 67 14.00 -9.89 -10.51
CA ILE A 67 13.18 -9.23 -9.47
C ILE A 67 13.73 -9.49 -8.07
N GLN A 68 14.22 -10.69 -7.78
CA GLN A 68 14.60 -11.08 -6.41
C GLN A 68 15.77 -10.27 -5.81
N PRO A 69 16.92 -10.10 -6.48
CA PRO A 69 17.97 -9.23 -5.96
C PRO A 69 17.53 -7.78 -5.78
N MET A 70 16.70 -7.26 -6.70
CA MET A 70 16.14 -5.91 -6.58
C MET A 70 15.19 -5.80 -5.38
N LYS A 71 14.36 -6.81 -5.14
CA LYS A 71 13.48 -6.89 -3.96
C LYS A 71 14.29 -6.88 -2.66
N ILE A 72 15.36 -7.68 -2.58
CA ILE A 72 16.25 -7.71 -1.42
C ILE A 72 16.87 -6.32 -1.17
N PHE A 73 17.36 -5.68 -2.22
CA PHE A 73 17.94 -4.33 -2.12
C PHE A 73 16.92 -3.30 -1.62
N ILE A 74 15.73 -3.25 -2.21
CA ILE A 74 14.65 -2.35 -1.82
C ILE A 74 14.24 -2.59 -0.37
N ASN A 75 14.01 -3.85 0.03
CA ASN A 75 13.61 -4.19 1.38
C ASN A 75 14.67 -3.80 2.41
N THR A 76 15.94 -4.03 2.12
CA THR A 76 17.05 -3.65 3.00
C THR A 76 17.14 -2.13 3.14
N ALA A 77 17.12 -1.39 2.03
CA ALA A 77 17.19 0.07 2.03
C ALA A 77 16.02 0.69 2.79
N PHE A 78 14.79 0.23 2.52
CA PHE A 78 13.59 0.75 3.16
C PHE A 78 13.49 0.35 4.63
N SER A 79 13.94 -0.85 5.00
CA SER A 79 14.03 -1.24 6.42
C SER A 79 14.97 -0.32 7.22
N ILE A 80 16.08 0.12 6.62
CA ILE A 80 17.00 1.07 7.26
C ILE A 80 16.34 2.46 7.39
N LEU A 81 15.60 2.89 6.38
CA LEU A 81 15.00 4.24 6.35
C LEU A 81 13.78 4.39 7.26
N PHE A 82 12.90 3.38 7.31
CA PHE A 82 11.62 3.48 8.01
C PHE A 82 11.64 2.93 9.44
N ASN A 83 12.61 2.09 9.76
CA ASN A 83 12.70 1.51 11.10
C ASN A 83 13.59 2.34 12.01
N PRO A 84 13.27 2.39 13.32
CA PRO A 84 14.09 3.11 14.29
C PRO A 84 15.48 2.51 14.37
N LEU A 85 16.46 3.38 14.43
CA LEU A 85 17.86 3.00 14.61
C LEU A 85 18.07 2.32 15.97
N PRO A 86 19.14 1.53 16.14
CA PRO A 86 19.36 0.75 17.36
C PRO A 86 19.28 1.57 18.66
N TRP A 87 19.72 2.83 18.64
CA TRP A 87 19.66 3.74 19.79
C TRP A 87 18.27 4.35 20.00
N GLN A 88 17.41 4.39 18.99
CA GLN A 88 16.00 4.84 19.10
C GLN A 88 15.07 3.71 19.57
N ARG A 89 15.52 2.46 19.57
CA ARG A 89 14.73 1.28 20.01
C ARG A 89 14.25 1.35 21.47
N VAL A 90 14.78 2.26 22.26
CA VAL A 90 14.33 2.53 23.64
C VAL A 90 12.84 2.88 23.69
N VAL A 91 12.29 3.51 22.64
CA VAL A 91 10.89 3.92 22.55
C VAL A 91 9.92 2.72 22.52
N TYR A 92 10.38 1.55 22.04
CA TYR A 92 9.54 0.35 21.84
C TYR A 92 9.85 -0.79 22.81
N ARG A 93 10.47 -0.51 23.96
CA ARG A 93 10.77 -1.53 25.02
C ARG A 93 9.52 -2.25 25.55
N ASN A 94 8.35 -1.64 25.38
CA ASN A 94 7.08 -2.19 25.81
C ASN A 94 6.38 -3.07 24.76
N ILE A 95 7.04 -3.36 23.65
CA ILE A 95 6.52 -4.25 22.59
C ILE A 95 7.40 -5.49 22.50
N ARG A 96 6.79 -6.67 22.69
CA ARG A 96 7.43 -7.95 22.42
C ARG A 96 7.20 -8.31 20.96
N VAL A 97 8.25 -8.62 20.22
CA VAL A 97 8.18 -9.04 18.82
C VAL A 97 8.61 -10.50 18.74
N ASN A 98 7.75 -11.34 18.14
CA ASN A 98 8.07 -12.74 17.85
C ASN A 98 7.80 -13.01 16.37
N GLN A 99 8.48 -14.01 15.83
CA GLN A 99 8.11 -14.65 14.56
C GLN A 99 7.44 -15.98 14.86
N ASP A 100 6.31 -16.21 14.23
CA ASP A 100 5.49 -17.40 14.39
C ASP A 100 5.07 -17.92 13.01
N VAL A 101 4.49 -19.12 12.95
CA VAL A 101 3.91 -19.68 11.72
C VAL A 101 2.45 -20.03 12.00
N TYR A 102 1.53 -19.40 11.24
CA TYR A 102 0.10 -19.65 11.34
C TYR A 102 -0.40 -20.26 10.04
N ASP A 103 -0.92 -21.47 10.12
CA ASP A 103 -1.38 -22.27 8.97
C ASP A 103 -0.36 -22.32 7.80
N GLY A 104 0.93 -22.54 8.14
CA GLY A 104 2.02 -22.61 7.17
C GLY A 104 2.58 -21.27 6.70
N VAL A 105 1.99 -20.14 7.10
CA VAL A 105 2.41 -18.80 6.70
C VAL A 105 3.19 -18.12 7.83
N THR A 106 4.35 -17.55 7.51
CA THR A 106 5.16 -16.80 8.48
C THR A 106 4.47 -15.49 8.85
N VAL A 107 4.45 -15.19 10.15
CA VAL A 107 3.91 -13.94 10.68
C VAL A 107 4.88 -13.30 11.67
N SER A 108 4.86 -11.98 11.77
CA SER A 108 5.52 -11.24 12.85
C SER A 108 4.47 -10.70 13.80
N THR A 109 4.56 -11.06 15.08
CA THR A 109 3.61 -10.64 16.11
C THR A 109 4.21 -9.53 16.97
N TYR A 110 3.50 -8.42 17.13
CA TYR A 110 3.87 -7.26 17.95
C TYR A 110 2.91 -7.19 19.13
N THR A 111 3.32 -7.66 20.29
CA THR A 111 2.48 -7.77 21.46
C THR A 111 2.88 -6.72 22.51
N PRO A 112 1.99 -5.75 22.86
CA PRO A 112 2.23 -4.80 23.92
C PRO A 112 2.30 -5.49 25.28
N VAL A 113 3.17 -5.01 26.16
CA VAL A 113 3.26 -5.51 27.56
C VAL A 113 1.97 -5.20 28.33
N LYS A 114 1.33 -4.05 28.03
CA LYS A 114 0.04 -3.66 28.62
C LYS A 114 -1.07 -3.89 27.59
N ASN A 115 -2.13 -4.55 28.03
CA ASN A 115 -3.34 -4.79 27.25
C ASN A 115 -4.36 -3.66 27.47
N SER A 116 -5.12 -3.31 26.43
CA SER A 116 -6.22 -2.34 26.46
C SER A 116 -7.60 -2.99 26.26
N SER A 117 -7.71 -4.29 26.46
CA SER A 117 -8.96 -5.03 26.22
C SER A 117 -10.16 -4.40 26.92
N PRO A 118 -11.33 -4.40 26.28
CA PRO A 118 -12.60 -4.15 26.96
C PRO A 118 -12.82 -5.18 28.07
N PRO A 119 -13.56 -4.84 29.15
CA PRO A 119 -13.82 -5.77 30.25
C PRO A 119 -14.48 -7.09 29.83
N ASN A 120 -15.30 -7.04 28.78
CA ASN A 120 -16.05 -8.19 28.26
C ASN A 120 -15.25 -9.02 27.24
N CYS A 121 -14.00 -8.67 26.96
CA CYS A 121 -13.19 -9.32 25.94
C CYS A 121 -11.92 -9.90 26.54
N GLN A 122 -11.79 -11.22 26.50
CA GLN A 122 -10.55 -11.90 26.92
C GLN A 122 -9.50 -11.81 25.81
N GLY A 123 -8.26 -11.46 26.14
CA GLY A 123 -7.15 -11.36 25.19
C GLY A 123 -6.96 -9.95 24.62
N TYR A 124 -6.09 -9.83 23.63
CA TYR A 124 -5.75 -8.56 22.99
C TYR A 124 -6.71 -8.24 21.84
N PRO A 125 -7.24 -7.02 21.73
CA PRO A 125 -7.69 -6.52 20.44
C PRO A 125 -6.57 -6.71 19.42
N THR A 126 -6.89 -7.23 18.23
CA THR A 126 -5.85 -7.68 17.30
C THR A 126 -6.04 -7.11 15.91
N ILE A 127 -4.98 -6.52 15.37
CA ILE A 127 -4.90 -6.07 13.98
C ILE A 127 -4.10 -7.11 13.20
N VAL A 128 -4.71 -7.70 12.18
CA VAL A 128 -4.02 -8.51 11.17
C VAL A 128 -3.63 -7.58 10.04
N TYR A 129 -2.33 -7.37 9.85
CA TYR A 129 -1.81 -6.38 8.92
C TYR A 129 -1.19 -7.04 7.68
N PHE A 130 -1.61 -6.59 6.51
CA PHE A 130 -1.08 -7.01 5.21
C PHE A 130 -0.29 -5.85 4.61
N HIS A 131 0.99 -6.09 4.36
CA HIS A 131 1.89 -5.04 3.88
C HIS A 131 1.61 -4.65 2.42
N GLY A 132 1.95 -3.42 2.05
CA GLY A 132 1.90 -2.94 0.68
C GLY A 132 3.07 -3.42 -0.18
N GLY A 133 3.24 -2.75 -1.33
CA GLY A 133 4.34 -3.05 -2.25
C GLY A 133 3.89 -3.72 -3.54
N GLY A 134 2.61 -3.51 -3.97
CA GLY A 134 2.10 -4.01 -5.26
C GLY A 134 2.19 -5.53 -5.39
N TRP A 135 1.91 -6.27 -4.33
CA TRP A 135 2.00 -7.74 -4.22
C TRP A 135 3.35 -8.34 -4.64
N THR A 136 4.36 -7.49 -4.90
CA THR A 136 5.65 -7.90 -5.48
C THR A 136 6.84 -7.52 -4.60
N TRP A 137 6.86 -6.30 -4.02
CA TRP A 137 8.12 -5.66 -3.65
C TRP A 137 8.47 -5.76 -2.18
N LEU A 138 7.62 -5.31 -1.28
CA LEU A 138 7.97 -5.14 0.13
C LEU A 138 7.88 -6.44 0.93
N SER A 139 8.15 -6.34 2.22
CA SER A 139 8.09 -7.43 3.21
C SER A 139 7.74 -6.84 4.58
N VAL A 140 7.32 -7.66 5.53
CA VAL A 140 7.02 -7.23 6.91
C VAL A 140 8.17 -6.48 7.56
N GLY A 141 9.42 -6.84 7.24
CA GLY A 141 10.60 -6.16 7.79
C GLY A 141 10.67 -4.66 7.52
N VAL A 142 10.10 -4.18 6.42
CA VAL A 142 10.01 -2.74 6.08
C VAL A 142 9.05 -2.01 7.02
N TYR A 143 8.04 -2.70 7.51
CA TYR A 143 6.96 -2.17 8.34
C TYR A 143 7.22 -2.27 9.86
N ASP A 144 8.36 -2.80 10.27
CA ASP A 144 8.67 -3.06 11.68
C ASP A 144 8.48 -1.82 12.58
N GLY A 145 8.97 -0.66 12.13
CA GLY A 145 8.81 0.61 12.85
C GLY A 145 7.34 1.06 12.97
N PRO A 146 6.63 1.27 11.84
CA PRO A 146 5.22 1.65 11.85
C PRO A 146 4.33 0.72 12.66
N LEU A 147 4.53 -0.60 12.56
CA LEU A 147 3.71 -1.58 13.27
C LEU A 147 4.01 -1.62 14.78
N LYS A 148 5.26 -1.45 15.19
CA LYS A 148 5.63 -1.24 16.59
C LYS A 148 4.98 0.03 17.16
N ASN A 149 4.99 1.11 16.38
CA ASN A 149 4.37 2.38 16.80
C ASN A 149 2.86 2.20 16.95
N LEU A 150 2.20 1.56 15.98
CA LEU A 150 0.78 1.24 16.03
C LEU A 150 0.43 0.39 17.27
N ALA A 151 1.13 -0.73 17.47
CA ALA A 151 0.94 -1.60 18.62
C ALA A 151 1.19 -0.87 19.97
N ASN A 152 2.24 -0.02 20.02
CA ASN A 152 2.56 0.73 21.24
C ASN A 152 1.52 1.79 21.58
N LYS A 153 0.99 2.50 20.58
CA LYS A 153 0.00 3.58 20.80
C LYS A 153 -1.40 3.02 21.07
N THR A 154 -1.84 2.00 20.34
CA THR A 154 -3.18 1.41 20.51
C THR A 154 -3.28 0.42 21.66
N LYS A 155 -2.17 -0.20 22.05
CA LYS A 155 -2.13 -1.39 22.93
C LYS A 155 -2.82 -2.61 22.32
N PHE A 156 -3.02 -2.65 21.00
CA PHE A 156 -3.47 -3.81 20.26
C PHE A 156 -2.29 -4.74 19.97
N LYS A 157 -2.56 -6.03 19.92
CA LYS A 157 -1.65 -6.98 19.26
C LYS A 157 -1.71 -6.71 17.75
N VAL A 158 -0.55 -6.61 17.09
CA VAL A 158 -0.47 -6.56 15.61
C VAL A 158 0.14 -7.86 15.12
N VAL A 159 -0.49 -8.50 14.16
CA VAL A 159 0.00 -9.70 13.49
C VAL A 159 0.21 -9.34 12.02
N ALA A 160 1.47 -9.20 11.61
CA ALA A 160 1.83 -8.86 10.23
C ALA A 160 2.14 -10.12 9.43
N VAL A 161 1.50 -10.26 8.28
CA VAL A 161 1.55 -11.47 7.44
C VAL A 161 2.63 -11.33 6.37
N GLU A 162 3.60 -12.25 6.36
CA GLU A 162 4.59 -12.39 5.29
C GLU A 162 4.02 -13.29 4.20
N TYR A 163 3.10 -12.76 3.40
CA TYR A 163 2.41 -13.50 2.35
C TYR A 163 3.29 -13.73 1.12
N ARG A 164 3.00 -14.78 0.35
CA ARG A 164 3.67 -15.07 -0.93
C ARG A 164 3.43 -13.95 -1.94
N THR A 165 4.44 -13.68 -2.76
CA THR A 165 4.44 -12.51 -3.64
C THR A 165 4.62 -12.88 -5.11
N ALA A 166 3.95 -12.10 -5.96
CA ALA A 166 4.13 -12.14 -7.41
C ALA A 166 5.54 -11.63 -7.82
N PRO A 167 6.06 -12.01 -8.98
CA PRO A 167 5.46 -12.93 -9.95
C PRO A 167 5.70 -14.41 -9.66
N GLN A 168 6.42 -14.80 -8.59
CA GLN A 168 6.71 -16.20 -8.26
C GLN A 168 5.42 -16.92 -7.88
N ASP A 169 4.62 -16.27 -7.06
CA ASP A 169 3.34 -16.75 -6.57
C ASP A 169 2.25 -15.71 -6.89
N PRO A 170 1.68 -15.75 -8.12
CA PRO A 170 0.65 -14.80 -8.53
C PRO A 170 -0.67 -15.08 -7.79
N PHE A 171 -1.70 -14.27 -8.08
CA PHE A 171 -3.05 -14.47 -7.58
C PHE A 171 -3.52 -15.93 -7.83
N PRO A 172 -4.15 -16.58 -6.82
CA PRO A 172 -4.62 -16.00 -5.54
C PRO A 172 -3.66 -16.18 -4.34
N ALA A 173 -2.39 -16.52 -4.52
CA ALA A 173 -1.50 -16.97 -3.44
C ALA A 173 -1.43 -15.99 -2.25
N ALA A 174 -1.25 -14.69 -2.50
CA ALA A 174 -1.20 -13.68 -1.44
C ALA A 174 -2.53 -13.58 -0.66
N TYR A 175 -3.65 -13.65 -1.38
CA TYR A 175 -4.97 -13.66 -0.76
C TYR A 175 -5.19 -14.90 0.11
N ASP A 176 -4.84 -16.08 -0.41
CA ASP A 176 -5.00 -17.35 0.32
C ASP A 176 -4.20 -17.35 1.62
N ASP A 177 -2.96 -16.84 1.60
CA ASP A 177 -2.12 -16.73 2.80
C ASP A 177 -2.73 -15.77 3.83
N CYS A 178 -3.19 -14.59 3.40
CA CYS A 178 -3.83 -13.60 4.28
C CYS A 178 -5.14 -14.15 4.89
N LEU A 179 -5.93 -14.84 4.10
CA LEU A 179 -7.16 -15.48 4.55
C LEU A 179 -6.89 -16.61 5.54
N ALA A 180 -5.91 -17.48 5.24
CA ALA A 180 -5.52 -18.60 6.10
C ALA A 180 -5.06 -18.10 7.48
N VAL A 181 -4.16 -17.12 7.53
CA VAL A 181 -3.70 -16.52 8.79
C VAL A 181 -4.85 -15.91 9.59
N THR A 182 -5.75 -15.19 8.91
CA THR A 182 -6.88 -14.54 9.61
C THR A 182 -7.85 -15.58 10.16
N LYS A 183 -8.17 -16.63 9.39
CA LYS A 183 -8.97 -17.80 9.87
C LYS A 183 -8.31 -18.50 11.05
N TYR A 184 -7.00 -18.72 10.97
CA TYR A 184 -6.23 -19.33 12.07
C TYR A 184 -6.36 -18.51 13.37
N ILE A 185 -6.22 -17.19 13.30
CA ILE A 185 -6.36 -16.29 14.46
C ILE A 185 -7.78 -16.39 15.06
N VAL A 186 -8.82 -16.41 14.23
CA VAL A 186 -10.22 -16.57 14.67
C VAL A 186 -10.41 -17.90 15.41
N GLN A 187 -9.92 -18.98 14.85
CA GLN A 187 -10.10 -20.35 15.36
C GLN A 187 -9.31 -20.59 16.67
N HIS A 188 -8.09 -20.03 16.77
CA HIS A 188 -7.17 -20.22 17.89
C HIS A 188 -7.11 -19.00 18.82
N SER A 189 -8.17 -18.17 18.83
CA SER A 189 -8.17 -16.89 19.53
C SER A 189 -7.84 -17.00 21.03
N LYS A 190 -8.29 -18.06 21.71
CA LYS A 190 -7.97 -18.32 23.12
C LYS A 190 -6.48 -18.61 23.34
N GLU A 191 -5.90 -19.50 22.55
CA GLU A 191 -4.49 -19.91 22.63
C GLU A 191 -3.56 -18.74 22.31
N LEU A 192 -3.94 -17.95 21.31
CA LEU A 192 -3.21 -16.76 20.88
C LEU A 192 -3.45 -15.55 21.79
N ASN A 193 -4.31 -15.68 22.79
CA ASN A 193 -4.72 -14.58 23.68
C ASN A 193 -5.23 -13.35 22.87
N VAL A 194 -6.18 -13.60 21.94
CA VAL A 194 -6.82 -12.63 21.06
C VAL A 194 -8.26 -12.43 21.43
N CYS A 195 -8.71 -11.20 21.46
CA CYS A 195 -10.10 -10.81 21.60
C CYS A 195 -10.87 -11.13 20.31
N LYS A 196 -11.66 -12.21 20.32
CA LYS A 196 -12.39 -12.68 19.14
C LYS A 196 -13.36 -11.65 18.57
N ASP A 197 -13.96 -10.83 19.43
CA ASP A 197 -14.96 -9.84 19.04
C ASP A 197 -14.34 -8.52 18.53
N LEU A 198 -13.00 -8.43 18.56
CA LEU A 198 -12.27 -7.25 18.11
C LEU A 198 -11.05 -7.64 17.26
N ILE A 199 -11.33 -8.32 16.17
CA ILE A 199 -10.37 -8.61 15.10
C ILE A 199 -10.53 -7.55 14.01
N VAL A 200 -9.43 -6.91 13.68
CA VAL A 200 -9.32 -5.86 12.67
C VAL A 200 -8.39 -6.35 11.58
N VAL A 201 -8.76 -6.20 10.32
CA VAL A 201 -7.84 -6.38 9.20
C VAL A 201 -7.39 -5.03 8.70
N ALA A 202 -6.12 -4.90 8.34
CA ALA A 202 -5.52 -3.63 7.92
C ALA A 202 -4.48 -3.84 6.82
N GLY A 203 -4.31 -2.86 5.95
CA GLY A 203 -3.24 -2.89 4.96
C GLY A 203 -3.17 -1.62 4.13
N ASP A 204 -2.03 -1.46 3.45
CA ASP A 204 -1.77 -0.32 2.58
C ASP A 204 -1.51 -0.75 1.12
N GLY A 205 -1.96 0.03 0.15
CA GLY A 205 -1.82 -0.27 -1.27
C GLY A 205 -2.37 -1.65 -1.63
N ALA A 206 -1.50 -2.56 -2.08
CA ALA A 206 -1.82 -3.97 -2.33
C ALA A 206 -2.30 -4.70 -1.06
N GLY A 207 -1.72 -4.39 0.10
CA GLY A 207 -2.19 -4.91 1.39
C GLY A 207 -3.58 -4.41 1.75
N GLY A 208 -3.94 -3.19 1.33
CA GLY A 208 -5.29 -2.65 1.44
C GLY A 208 -6.30 -3.42 0.58
N ASN A 209 -5.90 -3.87 -0.61
CA ASN A 209 -6.69 -4.79 -1.42
C ASN A 209 -6.95 -6.11 -0.68
N LEU A 210 -5.88 -6.73 -0.17
CA LEU A 210 -5.98 -7.99 0.58
C LEU A 210 -6.85 -7.83 1.83
N ALA A 211 -6.74 -6.69 2.54
CA ALA A 211 -7.58 -6.39 3.71
C ALA A 211 -9.06 -6.28 3.34
N ALA A 212 -9.39 -5.59 2.25
CA ALA A 212 -10.77 -5.48 1.76
C ALA A 212 -11.33 -6.86 1.35
N ALA A 213 -10.57 -7.64 0.58
CA ALA A 213 -10.98 -8.97 0.14
C ALA A 213 -11.19 -9.94 1.31
N VAL A 214 -10.28 -9.96 2.29
CA VAL A 214 -10.41 -10.78 3.50
C VAL A 214 -11.57 -10.32 4.39
N ALA A 215 -11.81 -9.00 4.51
CA ALA A 215 -12.94 -8.46 5.25
C ALA A 215 -14.29 -8.85 4.66
N ILE A 216 -14.39 -8.91 3.34
CA ILE A 216 -15.59 -9.39 2.63
C ILE A 216 -15.83 -10.86 2.93
N GLU A 217 -14.82 -11.72 2.81
CA GLU A 217 -14.92 -13.16 3.05
C GLU A 217 -15.21 -13.50 4.52
N LEU A 218 -14.61 -12.78 5.46
CA LEU A 218 -14.72 -13.03 6.89
C LEU A 218 -15.59 -11.98 7.62
N SER A 219 -16.58 -11.42 6.96
CA SER A 219 -17.41 -10.34 7.47
C SER A 219 -18.07 -10.64 8.82
N SER A 220 -18.39 -11.91 9.12
CA SER A 220 -18.93 -12.34 10.42
C SER A 220 -17.92 -12.31 11.56
N PHE A 221 -16.62 -12.21 11.28
CA PHE A 221 -15.54 -12.28 12.27
C PHE A 221 -14.70 -11.02 12.35
N VAL A 222 -14.62 -10.28 11.23
CA VAL A 222 -13.87 -9.01 11.15
C VAL A 222 -14.76 -7.88 11.63
N ARG A 223 -14.34 -7.20 12.69
CA ARG A 223 -15.09 -6.08 13.27
C ARG A 223 -14.87 -4.75 12.53
N LEU A 224 -13.69 -4.57 11.98
CA LEU A 224 -13.26 -3.35 11.31
C LEU A 224 -12.23 -3.68 10.23
N GLN A 225 -12.33 -3.00 9.09
CA GLN A 225 -11.24 -2.97 8.11
C GLN A 225 -10.59 -1.57 8.06
N ILE A 226 -9.26 -1.54 7.94
CA ILE A 226 -8.47 -0.30 7.81
C ILE A 226 -7.76 -0.35 6.46
N LEU A 227 -8.17 0.52 5.56
CA LEU A 227 -7.69 0.58 4.19
C LEU A 227 -6.87 1.85 3.97
N ILE A 228 -5.56 1.70 3.75
CA ILE A 228 -4.64 2.81 3.59
C ILE A 228 -4.21 2.89 2.13
N ASN A 229 -4.65 3.93 1.42
CA ASN A 229 -4.36 4.08 -0.02
C ASN A 229 -4.58 2.76 -0.81
N PRO A 230 -5.72 2.07 -0.65
CA PRO A 230 -5.89 0.71 -1.15
C PRO A 230 -5.99 0.65 -2.67
N ALA A 231 -5.43 -0.40 -3.29
CA ALA A 231 -5.65 -0.76 -4.69
C ALA A 231 -6.89 -1.66 -4.79
N LEU A 232 -7.96 -1.22 -5.45
CA LEU A 232 -9.27 -1.88 -5.35
C LEU A 232 -9.83 -2.39 -6.68
N GLN A 233 -9.26 -1.94 -7.83
CA GLN A 233 -9.80 -2.27 -9.15
C GLN A 233 -8.75 -2.27 -10.25
N MET A 234 -8.97 -3.11 -11.28
CA MET A 234 -8.18 -3.19 -12.51
C MET A 234 -9.03 -2.94 -13.76
N LEU A 235 -10.23 -2.34 -13.62
CA LEU A 235 -11.15 -2.10 -14.75
C LEU A 235 -10.77 -0.86 -15.55
N ASN A 236 -10.40 0.21 -14.85
CA ASN A 236 -10.22 1.54 -15.46
C ASN A 236 -9.00 2.26 -14.87
N PHE A 237 -7.97 2.40 -15.69
CA PHE A 237 -6.75 3.16 -15.38
C PHE A 237 -6.78 4.60 -15.90
N ALA A 238 -7.99 5.14 -16.16
CA ALA A 238 -8.19 6.53 -16.57
C ALA A 238 -9.14 7.28 -15.61
N THR A 239 -9.18 6.90 -14.33
CA THR A 239 -9.84 7.73 -13.30
C THR A 239 -9.15 9.09 -13.21
N PRO A 240 -9.80 10.15 -12.68
CA PRO A 240 -9.17 11.46 -12.56
C PRO A 240 -7.77 11.41 -11.91
N SER A 241 -7.57 10.62 -10.84
CA SER A 241 -6.26 10.50 -10.20
C SER A 241 -5.20 9.87 -11.11
N TYR A 242 -5.53 8.84 -11.89
CA TYR A 242 -4.61 8.28 -12.88
C TYR A 242 -4.24 9.31 -13.96
N GLN A 243 -5.19 10.14 -14.37
CA GLN A 243 -4.94 11.19 -15.36
C GLN A 243 -4.13 12.37 -14.78
N ASP A 244 -4.45 12.80 -13.55
CA ASP A 244 -3.73 13.88 -12.85
C ASP A 244 -2.24 13.54 -12.68
N PHE A 245 -1.92 12.26 -12.50
CA PHE A 245 -0.55 11.79 -12.26
C PHE A 245 0.11 11.14 -13.48
N SER A 246 -0.56 11.07 -14.67
CA SER A 246 -0.01 10.48 -15.90
C SER A 246 1.27 11.18 -16.37
N ASP A 247 1.32 12.50 -16.25
CA ASP A 247 2.43 13.35 -16.72
C ASP A 247 3.35 13.77 -15.57
N MET A 248 3.04 13.33 -14.33
CA MET A 248 3.89 13.61 -13.20
C MET A 248 5.16 12.73 -13.26
N GLU A 249 6.22 13.27 -13.81
CA GLU A 249 7.57 12.76 -13.54
C GLU A 249 7.97 12.89 -12.07
N MET A 250 7.14 13.56 -11.29
CA MET A 250 7.30 13.80 -9.87
C MET A 250 6.86 12.56 -9.09
N LEU A 251 7.73 12.07 -8.26
CA LEU A 251 7.59 10.85 -7.45
C LEU A 251 7.55 9.51 -8.24
N PRO A 252 8.20 9.39 -9.43
CA PRO A 252 8.20 8.14 -10.18
C PRO A 252 8.87 6.99 -9.41
N GLY A 253 9.57 7.29 -8.31
CA GLY A 253 10.10 6.30 -7.35
C GLY A 253 9.05 5.74 -6.42
N ILE A 254 8.00 6.51 -6.11
CA ILE A 254 7.01 6.18 -5.08
C ILE A 254 5.74 5.65 -5.74
N THR A 255 5.17 6.40 -6.69
CA THR A 255 3.95 6.00 -7.40
C THR A 255 3.96 6.53 -8.83
N SER A 256 3.36 5.77 -9.74
CA SER A 256 3.02 6.20 -11.09
C SER A 256 1.97 5.25 -11.69
N PRO A 257 1.14 5.71 -12.63
CA PRO A 257 0.19 4.84 -13.33
C PRO A 257 0.85 3.60 -13.93
N GLU A 258 1.99 3.78 -14.56
CA GLU A 258 2.76 2.71 -15.19
C GLU A 258 3.19 1.63 -14.19
N LYS A 259 3.61 2.05 -13.00
CA LYS A 259 4.05 1.13 -11.94
C LYS A 259 2.86 0.34 -11.38
N GLU A 260 1.75 1.00 -11.13
CA GLU A 260 0.54 0.34 -10.62
C GLU A 260 -0.02 -0.66 -11.63
N ILE A 261 -0.11 -0.30 -12.91
CA ILE A 261 -0.50 -1.22 -13.99
C ILE A 261 0.44 -2.45 -14.02
N THR A 262 1.75 -2.23 -13.90
CA THR A 262 2.73 -3.33 -13.89
C THR A 262 2.56 -4.24 -12.67
N ASN A 263 2.24 -3.69 -11.51
CA ASN A 263 1.97 -4.44 -10.29
C ASN A 263 0.72 -5.33 -10.44
N TRP A 264 -0.38 -4.77 -10.95
CA TRP A 264 -1.60 -5.51 -11.26
C TRP A 264 -1.34 -6.65 -12.26
N MET A 265 -0.56 -6.38 -13.32
CA MET A 265 -0.22 -7.42 -14.30
C MET A 265 0.59 -8.56 -13.68
N ARG A 266 1.58 -8.25 -12.82
CA ARG A 266 2.35 -9.28 -12.11
C ARG A 266 1.47 -10.09 -11.18
N TYR A 267 0.61 -9.41 -10.40
CA TYR A 267 -0.31 -10.07 -9.49
C TYR A 267 -1.28 -10.99 -10.21
N GLY A 268 -1.89 -10.52 -11.32
CA GLY A 268 -2.81 -11.30 -12.15
C GLY A 268 -2.14 -12.29 -13.11
N ASN A 269 -0.81 -12.45 -13.08
CA ASN A 269 -0.05 -13.29 -14.03
C ASN A 269 -0.30 -12.92 -15.51
N ILE A 270 -0.44 -11.61 -15.78
CA ILE A 270 -0.67 -11.08 -17.13
C ILE A 270 0.68 -10.79 -17.78
N ASN A 271 0.86 -11.23 -19.03
CA ASN A 271 2.09 -10.99 -19.77
C ASN A 271 2.32 -9.47 -19.97
N LEU A 272 3.49 -8.99 -19.58
CA LEU A 272 3.84 -7.57 -19.62
C LEU A 272 3.85 -6.97 -21.04
N SER A 273 3.91 -7.79 -22.09
CA SER A 273 3.77 -7.33 -23.47
C SER A 273 2.41 -6.67 -23.76
N PHE A 274 1.38 -7.00 -22.98
CA PHE A 274 0.04 -6.41 -23.08
C PHE A 274 -0.15 -5.10 -22.31
N LYS A 275 0.90 -4.59 -21.67
CA LYS A 275 0.85 -3.37 -20.84
C LYS A 275 0.21 -2.17 -21.56
N HIS A 276 0.51 -2.01 -22.86
CA HIS A 276 -0.07 -0.95 -23.68
C HIS A 276 -1.60 -1.03 -23.81
N LEU A 277 -2.19 -2.23 -23.68
CA LEU A 277 -3.65 -2.40 -23.67
C LEU A 277 -4.26 -1.90 -22.37
N LEU A 278 -3.60 -2.19 -21.24
CA LEU A 278 -4.05 -1.70 -19.91
C LEU A 278 -3.91 -0.18 -19.83
N GLN A 279 -2.78 0.37 -20.29
CA GLN A 279 -2.58 1.82 -20.37
C GLN A 279 -3.62 2.53 -21.24
N GLY A 280 -4.10 1.87 -22.29
CA GLY A 280 -5.16 2.38 -23.18
C GLY A 280 -6.57 1.99 -22.77
N ASN A 281 -6.77 1.32 -21.62
CA ASN A 281 -8.07 0.78 -21.19
C ASN A 281 -8.75 -0.11 -22.24
N ARG A 282 -7.98 -0.91 -23.00
CA ARG A 282 -8.45 -1.84 -24.03
C ARG A 282 -8.31 -3.30 -23.63
N HIS A 283 -8.13 -3.57 -22.33
CA HIS A 283 -7.80 -4.88 -21.79
C HIS A 283 -9.03 -5.68 -21.30
N VAL A 284 -10.19 -5.06 -21.20
CA VAL A 284 -11.44 -5.70 -20.77
C VAL A 284 -12.46 -5.69 -21.90
N SER A 285 -13.41 -6.61 -21.89
CA SER A 285 -14.52 -6.60 -22.84
C SER A 285 -15.46 -5.41 -22.61
N LEU A 286 -16.17 -4.99 -23.65
CA LEU A 286 -17.19 -3.94 -23.52
C LEU A 286 -18.32 -4.34 -22.58
N GLU A 287 -18.65 -5.63 -22.53
CA GLU A 287 -19.67 -6.18 -21.64
C GLU A 287 -19.25 -6.03 -20.17
N SER A 288 -18.03 -6.49 -19.81
CA SER A 288 -17.48 -6.34 -18.45
C SER A 288 -17.37 -4.87 -18.06
N TYR A 289 -16.91 -4.02 -18.98
CA TYR A 289 -16.83 -2.59 -18.71
C TYR A 289 -18.20 -1.99 -18.43
N ALA A 290 -19.22 -2.30 -19.26
CA ALA A 290 -20.58 -1.82 -19.07
C ALA A 290 -21.18 -2.29 -17.73
N ALA A 291 -20.91 -3.55 -17.33
CA ALA A 291 -21.43 -4.12 -16.09
C ALA A 291 -20.90 -3.44 -14.83
N PHE A 292 -19.63 -2.98 -14.85
CA PHE A 292 -18.96 -2.50 -13.63
C PHE A 292 -18.58 -1.02 -13.64
N SER A 293 -18.69 -0.31 -14.77
CA SER A 293 -18.30 1.10 -14.90
C SER A 293 -19.04 2.04 -13.94
N ASP A 294 -20.30 1.75 -13.58
CA ASP A 294 -21.04 2.57 -12.61
C ASP A 294 -20.40 2.55 -11.21
N PHE A 295 -19.71 1.48 -10.83
CA PHE A 295 -18.96 1.44 -9.57
C PHE A 295 -17.83 2.47 -9.52
N LEU A 296 -17.29 2.83 -10.67
CA LEU A 296 -16.21 3.82 -10.87
C LEU A 296 -16.73 5.17 -11.39
N ASN A 297 -18.03 5.46 -11.20
CA ASN A 297 -18.61 6.71 -11.65
C ASN A 297 -18.12 7.90 -10.80
N SER A 298 -17.07 8.56 -11.29
CA SER A 298 -16.41 9.69 -10.62
C SER A 298 -17.38 10.87 -10.44
N SER A 299 -18.28 11.12 -11.38
CA SER A 299 -19.25 12.21 -11.29
C SER A 299 -20.25 12.02 -10.15
N LYS A 300 -20.56 10.77 -9.81
CA LYS A 300 -21.46 10.39 -8.73
C LYS A 300 -20.75 10.32 -7.37
N ARG A 301 -19.55 9.72 -7.32
CA ARG A 301 -18.91 9.28 -6.07
C ARG A 301 -17.67 10.07 -5.64
N LEU A 302 -17.17 11.00 -6.45
CA LEU A 302 -16.08 11.86 -6.02
C LEU A 302 -16.57 13.22 -5.52
N PRO A 303 -15.90 13.84 -4.54
CA PRO A 303 -16.13 15.23 -4.16
C PRO A 303 -15.90 16.20 -5.35
N SER A 304 -16.66 17.28 -5.41
CA SER A 304 -16.61 18.24 -6.53
C SER A 304 -15.20 18.69 -6.94
N PRO A 305 -14.26 19.02 -6.04
CA PRO A 305 -12.92 19.43 -6.44
C PRO A 305 -12.10 18.35 -7.16
N LEU A 306 -12.46 17.08 -6.98
CA LEU A 306 -11.74 15.93 -7.55
C LEU A 306 -12.43 15.34 -8.80
N LYS A 307 -13.62 15.85 -9.16
CA LYS A 307 -14.38 15.38 -10.34
C LYS A 307 -13.79 15.83 -11.67
N VAL A 308 -13.02 16.92 -11.67
CA VAL A 308 -12.61 17.59 -12.88
C VAL A 308 -11.22 17.12 -13.29
N SER A 309 -11.19 16.17 -14.21
CA SER A 309 -10.05 16.05 -15.13
C SER A 309 -10.39 16.84 -16.39
N ASN A 310 -9.55 17.78 -16.78
CA ASN A 310 -9.65 18.48 -18.07
C ASN A 310 -9.32 17.56 -19.26
N LYS A 311 -8.94 16.31 -18.99
CA LYS A 311 -8.65 15.29 -20.00
C LYS A 311 -9.93 14.50 -20.29
N SER A 312 -10.24 14.28 -21.56
CA SER A 312 -11.40 13.47 -21.96
C SER A 312 -11.35 12.08 -21.30
N THR A 313 -12.47 11.66 -20.76
CA THR A 313 -12.62 10.27 -20.31
C THR A 313 -12.30 9.35 -21.49
N ILE A 314 -11.27 8.55 -21.34
CA ILE A 314 -10.99 7.50 -22.32
C ILE A 314 -12.13 6.50 -22.19
N HIS A 315 -13.13 6.61 -23.06
CA HIS A 315 -14.16 5.59 -23.18
C HIS A 315 -13.55 4.37 -23.82
N ASN A 316 -13.77 3.23 -23.24
CA ASN A 316 -13.40 1.95 -23.81
C ASN A 316 -14.27 1.72 -25.06
N SER A 317 -13.79 2.17 -26.23
CA SER A 317 -14.49 1.98 -27.51
C SER A 317 -14.07 0.71 -28.23
N GLU A 318 -12.99 0.08 -27.76
CA GLU A 318 -12.41 -1.11 -28.37
C GLU A 318 -11.87 -2.05 -27.29
N SER A 319 -12.19 -3.33 -27.39
CA SER A 319 -11.60 -4.40 -26.59
C SER A 319 -10.59 -5.20 -27.40
N ASN A 320 -9.68 -5.88 -26.74
CA ASN A 320 -8.76 -6.82 -27.39
C ASN A 320 -9.21 -8.25 -27.10
N ASP A 321 -9.78 -8.92 -28.11
CA ASP A 321 -10.38 -10.26 -28.00
C ASP A 321 -9.39 -11.37 -27.60
N THR A 322 -8.09 -11.13 -27.70
CA THR A 322 -7.08 -12.09 -27.26
C THR A 322 -6.85 -12.06 -25.75
N VAL A 323 -6.99 -10.90 -25.11
CA VAL A 323 -6.60 -10.68 -23.72
C VAL A 323 -7.82 -10.55 -22.82
N SER A 324 -8.91 -9.92 -23.31
CA SER A 324 -10.10 -9.63 -22.51
C SER A 324 -10.73 -10.87 -21.86
N PRO A 325 -10.86 -12.05 -22.50
CA PRO A 325 -11.49 -13.18 -21.83
C PRO A 325 -10.76 -13.67 -20.58
N PHE A 326 -9.42 -13.56 -20.56
CA PHE A 326 -8.65 -13.89 -19.37
C PHE A 326 -8.79 -12.82 -18.28
N ILE A 327 -8.71 -11.54 -18.67
CA ILE A 327 -8.80 -10.42 -17.72
C ILE A 327 -10.21 -10.28 -17.16
N ASP A 328 -11.25 -10.52 -17.95
CA ASP A 328 -12.64 -10.47 -17.49
C ASP A 328 -12.89 -11.44 -16.33
N ASN A 329 -12.29 -12.64 -16.36
CA ASN A 329 -12.37 -13.57 -15.24
C ASN A 329 -11.72 -12.99 -13.96
N LEU A 330 -10.62 -12.24 -14.08
CA LEU A 330 -10.01 -11.56 -12.94
C LEU A 330 -10.87 -10.38 -12.46
N ILE A 331 -11.49 -9.63 -13.37
CA ILE A 331 -12.39 -8.52 -13.04
C ILE A 331 -13.60 -9.02 -12.24
N LEU A 332 -14.17 -10.16 -12.62
CA LEU A 332 -15.31 -10.77 -11.94
C LEU A 332 -14.99 -11.32 -10.54
N ASP A 333 -13.72 -11.56 -10.24
CA ASP A 333 -13.31 -12.12 -8.95
C ASP A 333 -13.15 -11.02 -7.89
N SER A 334 -14.06 -10.98 -6.92
CA SER A 334 -14.04 -10.01 -5.81
C SER A 334 -12.84 -10.14 -4.88
N ARG A 335 -12.14 -11.28 -4.89
CA ARG A 335 -10.89 -11.48 -4.17
C ARG A 335 -9.74 -10.72 -4.82
N PHE A 336 -9.82 -10.55 -6.14
CA PHE A 336 -8.87 -9.77 -6.92
C PHE A 336 -9.28 -8.28 -6.97
N ASN A 337 -10.55 -8.00 -7.24
CA ASN A 337 -11.11 -6.64 -7.36
C ASN A 337 -12.22 -6.41 -6.31
N PRO A 338 -11.91 -6.08 -5.06
CA PRO A 338 -12.91 -5.85 -4.01
C PRO A 338 -13.94 -4.77 -4.36
N MET A 339 -13.56 -3.80 -5.20
CA MET A 339 -14.46 -2.75 -5.71
C MET A 339 -15.73 -3.32 -6.33
N PHE A 340 -15.68 -4.50 -6.97
CA PHE A 340 -16.79 -5.05 -7.76
C PHE A 340 -17.62 -6.11 -7.03
N THR A 341 -17.39 -6.30 -5.72
CA THR A 341 -18.29 -7.10 -4.87
C THR A 341 -19.73 -6.58 -5.00
N GLN A 342 -20.67 -7.40 -5.41
CA GLN A 342 -22.04 -6.96 -5.73
C GLN A 342 -22.76 -6.39 -4.50
N ASP A 343 -22.84 -7.15 -3.44
CA ASP A 343 -23.37 -6.70 -2.16
C ASP A 343 -22.24 -6.41 -1.18
N VAL A 344 -22.19 -5.19 -0.66
CA VAL A 344 -21.23 -4.74 0.34
C VAL A 344 -21.90 -4.35 1.66
N SER A 345 -23.21 -4.56 1.81
CA SER A 345 -23.98 -4.16 2.99
C SER A 345 -23.57 -4.91 4.26
N PHE A 346 -23.00 -6.10 4.12
CA PHE A 346 -22.53 -6.96 5.23
C PHE A 346 -21.06 -6.76 5.59
N VAL A 347 -20.34 -5.90 4.87
CA VAL A 347 -18.92 -5.67 5.10
C VAL A 347 -18.71 -4.95 6.45
N ALA A 348 -17.60 -5.27 7.11
CA ALA A 348 -17.23 -4.65 8.39
C ALA A 348 -17.17 -3.12 8.33
N ASP A 349 -17.39 -2.45 9.47
CA ASP A 349 -17.10 -1.02 9.62
C ASP A 349 -15.74 -0.69 9.00
N THR A 350 -15.62 0.46 8.35
CA THR A 350 -14.47 0.74 7.49
C THR A 350 -13.79 2.06 7.87
N TYR A 351 -12.48 2.03 8.06
CA TYR A 351 -11.63 3.21 8.19
C TYR A 351 -10.75 3.35 6.94
N ILE A 352 -10.88 4.46 6.22
CA ILE A 352 -10.15 4.69 4.97
C ILE A 352 -9.20 5.88 5.11
N ILE A 353 -7.94 5.70 4.72
CA ILE A 353 -6.95 6.75 4.53
C ILE A 353 -6.70 6.91 3.04
N THR A 354 -6.83 8.14 2.53
CA THR A 354 -6.47 8.48 1.15
C THR A 354 -5.53 9.67 1.11
N SER A 355 -4.76 9.81 0.05
CA SER A 355 -3.77 10.87 -0.13
C SER A 355 -4.02 11.63 -1.42
N GLN A 356 -3.73 12.95 -1.43
CA GLN A 356 -3.89 13.78 -2.62
C GLN A 356 -2.98 13.33 -3.76
N PHE A 357 -1.71 13.02 -3.45
CA PHE A 357 -0.71 12.65 -4.46
C PHE A 357 -0.62 11.11 -4.58
N ASP A 358 -1.73 10.51 -5.06
CA ASP A 358 -1.85 9.06 -5.20
C ASP A 358 -2.75 8.69 -6.39
N VAL A 359 -2.26 7.81 -7.25
CA VAL A 359 -3.03 7.30 -8.40
C VAL A 359 -4.25 6.49 -7.95
N LEU A 360 -4.19 5.85 -6.77
CA LEU A 360 -5.26 5.03 -6.19
C LEU A 360 -6.29 5.86 -5.39
N ARG A 361 -6.10 7.19 -5.29
CA ARG A 361 -6.95 8.09 -4.51
C ARG A 361 -8.43 7.91 -4.82
N ASP A 362 -8.77 7.94 -6.10
CA ASP A 362 -10.17 8.01 -6.52
C ASP A 362 -10.92 6.70 -6.28
N GLU A 363 -10.28 5.56 -6.50
CA GLU A 363 -10.93 4.26 -6.25
C GLU A 363 -11.18 4.03 -4.76
N ALA A 364 -10.30 4.49 -3.88
CA ALA A 364 -10.50 4.43 -2.43
C ALA A 364 -11.68 5.32 -1.98
N LEU A 365 -11.79 6.54 -2.54
CA LEU A 365 -12.90 7.45 -2.28
C LEU A 365 -14.24 6.90 -2.79
N MET A 366 -14.24 6.36 -4.01
CA MET A 366 -15.44 5.78 -4.62
C MET A 366 -15.90 4.53 -3.87
N PHE A 367 -14.98 3.69 -3.40
CA PHE A 367 -15.29 2.53 -2.59
C PHE A 367 -15.91 2.94 -1.24
N GLY A 368 -15.30 3.91 -0.56
CA GLY A 368 -15.85 4.46 0.69
C GLY A 368 -17.26 5.02 0.51
N HIS A 369 -17.50 5.75 -0.57
CA HIS A 369 -18.83 6.27 -0.89
C HIS A 369 -19.83 5.14 -1.15
N ARG A 370 -19.42 4.10 -1.89
CA ARG A 370 -20.25 2.93 -2.16
C ARG A 370 -20.61 2.17 -0.89
N LEU A 371 -19.68 2.01 0.05
CA LEU A 371 -19.97 1.41 1.35
C LEU A 371 -21.01 2.22 2.12
N LEU A 372 -20.90 3.56 2.14
CA LEU A 372 -21.88 4.46 2.76
C LEU A 372 -23.27 4.34 2.10
N GLU A 373 -23.35 4.28 0.76
CA GLU A 373 -24.60 4.07 0.02
C GLU A 373 -25.32 2.77 0.43
N ASN A 374 -24.56 1.77 0.90
CA ASN A 374 -25.07 0.46 1.33
C ASN A 374 -25.19 0.33 2.86
N GLY A 375 -25.14 1.43 3.61
CA GLY A 375 -25.40 1.45 5.04
C GLY A 375 -24.22 1.02 5.92
N VAL A 376 -23.04 0.79 5.34
CA VAL A 376 -21.81 0.50 6.10
C VAL A 376 -21.27 1.77 6.74
N LYS A 377 -20.86 1.70 7.98
CA LYS A 377 -20.21 2.82 8.67
C LYS A 377 -18.80 3.03 8.12
N VAL A 378 -18.54 4.20 7.57
CA VAL A 378 -17.22 4.58 7.02
C VAL A 378 -16.70 5.82 7.72
N GLU A 379 -15.46 5.73 8.19
CA GLU A 379 -14.65 6.88 8.64
C GLU A 379 -13.56 7.11 7.60
N LEU A 380 -13.61 8.21 6.86
CA LEU A 380 -12.70 8.51 5.75
C LEU A 380 -11.87 9.76 6.05
N HIS A 381 -10.56 9.63 5.95
CA HIS A 381 -9.58 10.71 6.11
C HIS A 381 -8.78 10.91 4.82
N HIS A 382 -8.97 12.08 4.20
CA HIS A 382 -8.20 12.48 3.02
C HIS A 382 -7.07 13.44 3.42
N TYR A 383 -5.83 13.08 3.07
CA TYR A 383 -4.62 13.84 3.38
C TYR A 383 -4.19 14.66 2.17
N TYR A 384 -4.53 15.95 2.15
CA TYR A 384 -4.25 16.88 1.04
C TYR A 384 -2.76 17.11 0.79
N HIS A 385 -1.91 16.79 1.76
CA HIS A 385 -0.45 16.93 1.67
C HIS A 385 0.27 15.58 1.64
N GLY A 386 -0.50 14.47 1.68
CA GLY A 386 0.00 13.11 1.67
C GLY A 386 0.23 12.57 0.25
N PHE A 387 0.99 11.51 0.15
CA PHE A 387 1.29 10.79 -1.09
C PHE A 387 1.17 9.27 -0.87
N HIS A 388 1.17 8.48 -1.95
CA HIS A 388 1.10 7.02 -1.84
C HIS A 388 2.24 6.47 -0.98
N GLY A 389 1.90 5.66 0.04
CA GLY A 389 2.88 5.05 0.96
C GLY A 389 3.40 5.98 2.07
N PHE A 390 2.85 7.21 2.22
CA PHE A 390 3.31 8.14 3.27
C PHE A 390 3.17 7.55 4.69
N PHE A 391 2.23 6.63 4.92
CA PHE A 391 2.00 6.02 6.23
C PHE A 391 3.22 5.24 6.76
N LEU A 392 4.09 4.72 5.88
CA LEU A 392 5.34 4.06 6.24
C LEU A 392 6.28 4.96 7.07
N PHE A 393 6.19 6.27 6.88
CA PHE A 393 7.03 7.24 7.59
C PHE A 393 6.55 7.53 9.03
N ALA A 394 5.55 6.81 9.51
CA ALA A 394 5.04 6.94 10.89
C ALA A 394 5.79 6.04 11.90
N GLY A 395 6.88 5.40 11.49
CA GLY A 395 7.61 4.42 12.30
C GLY A 395 8.65 4.97 13.26
N GLY A 396 8.89 6.29 13.29
CA GLY A 396 9.99 6.86 14.07
C GLY A 396 11.37 6.49 13.53
N GLY A 397 11.48 6.17 12.23
CA GLY A 397 12.72 5.91 11.51
C GLY A 397 13.54 7.18 11.24
N TRP A 398 14.52 7.08 10.38
CA TRP A 398 15.40 8.19 10.03
C TRP A 398 14.66 9.34 9.33
N ILE A 399 13.65 8.99 8.56
CA ILE A 399 12.78 9.96 7.89
C ILE A 399 11.38 9.81 8.48
N GLU A 400 10.99 10.79 9.27
CA GLU A 400 9.65 10.88 9.83
C GLU A 400 8.93 12.08 9.21
N LEU A 401 7.66 11.90 8.82
CA LEU A 401 6.84 12.94 8.22
C LEU A 401 5.70 13.32 9.19
N LYS A 402 5.43 14.63 9.32
CA LYS A 402 4.36 15.14 10.19
C LYS A 402 2.98 14.64 9.77
N GLU A 403 2.70 14.60 8.46
CA GLU A 403 1.42 14.05 7.95
C GLU A 403 1.24 12.58 8.30
N SER A 404 2.33 11.78 8.29
CA SER A 404 2.30 10.38 8.67
C SER A 404 2.01 10.20 10.15
N GLN A 405 2.61 11.03 11.01
CA GLN A 405 2.33 11.03 12.44
C GLN A 405 0.89 11.43 12.73
N LYS A 406 0.38 12.45 12.07
CA LYS A 406 -1.02 12.88 12.16
C LYS A 406 -1.97 11.74 11.76
N ALA A 407 -1.69 11.04 10.66
CA ALA A 407 -2.49 9.90 10.22
C ALA A 407 -2.47 8.77 11.26
N MET A 408 -1.31 8.44 11.80
CA MET A 408 -1.16 7.45 12.87
C MET A 408 -1.95 7.85 14.12
N GLU A 409 -1.88 9.10 14.55
CA GLU A 409 -2.59 9.59 15.73
C GLU A 409 -4.11 9.57 15.54
N GLN A 410 -4.61 9.96 14.38
CA GLN A 410 -6.04 9.91 14.06
C GLN A 410 -6.55 8.46 14.05
N LEU A 411 -5.81 7.53 13.43
CA LEU A 411 -6.14 6.11 13.45
C LEU A 411 -6.15 5.54 14.87
N VAL A 412 -5.15 5.86 15.70
CA VAL A 412 -5.07 5.43 17.11
C VAL A 412 -6.26 5.97 17.90
N ASN A 413 -6.62 7.23 17.71
CA ASN A 413 -7.77 7.84 18.39
C ASN A 413 -9.09 7.16 17.97
N TYR A 414 -9.24 6.83 16.70
CA TYR A 414 -10.41 6.08 16.22
C TYR A 414 -10.51 4.70 16.87
N LEU A 415 -9.43 3.92 16.84
CA LEU A 415 -9.38 2.59 17.45
C LEU A 415 -9.67 2.62 18.95
N ASN A 416 -9.15 3.61 19.67
CA ASN A 416 -9.43 3.77 21.10
C ASN A 416 -10.90 4.12 21.37
N LYS A 417 -11.56 4.89 20.48
CA LYS A 417 -13.03 5.15 20.57
C LYS A 417 -13.85 3.87 20.34
N GLU A 418 -13.45 3.03 19.39
CA GLU A 418 -14.15 1.76 19.15
C GLU A 418 -14.04 0.81 20.36
N ILE A 419 -12.88 0.74 21.04
CA ILE A 419 -12.77 0.00 22.31
C ILE A 419 -13.74 0.55 23.36
N LEU A 420 -13.85 1.89 23.49
CA LEU A 420 -14.76 2.51 24.47
C LEU A 420 -16.22 2.18 24.17
N ARG A 421 -16.63 2.14 22.91
CA ARG A 421 -17.99 1.74 22.52
C ARG A 421 -18.32 0.30 22.94
N LEU A 422 -17.36 -0.62 22.82
CA LEU A 422 -17.52 -2.00 23.27
C LEU A 422 -17.55 -2.15 24.80
N LYS A 423 -17.12 -1.12 25.56
CA LYS A 423 -17.22 -1.10 27.03
C LYS A 423 -18.60 -0.65 27.52
N THR A 424 -19.34 0.06 26.67
CA THR A 424 -20.63 0.69 27.03
C THR A 424 -21.84 -0.10 26.53
N ASN A 425 -21.66 -1.02 25.64
CA ASN A 425 -22.67 -1.97 25.16
C ASN A 425 -22.45 -3.36 25.81
#